data_e89b4bf65c84a10fa370cad7240bb12b
#
_entry.id   e89b4bf65c84a10fa370cad7240bb12b
#
_cell.length_a   1.000
_cell.length_b   1.000
_cell.length_c   1.000
_cell.angle_alpha   90.00
_cell.angle_beta   90.00
_cell.angle_gamma   90.00
#
_symmetry.space_group_name_H-M   'P 1'
#
loop_
_entity.id
_entity.type
_entity.pdbx_description
1 polymer ?
#
loop_
_entity_poly.entity_id
_entity_poly.type
_entity_poly.pdbx_seq_one_letter_code
_entity_poly.pdbx_strand_id
1 'polypeptide(L)'
;ACNFCMINIVNREDNDDQINSSHSRNMRFWSPDFITKEFEKLSNLGVETLRISDEMFFLDKRYFEPLLNNLVDRQLPLRMWAYSRIDTVRTKYLELFKRAGINWLALGVEAGNQEVRREVSKGSFKDTNIREVAREIREADLNIISNYIYGFPEDTYETMQQTLDLALELNTEMANMYPCQALPGSPLYHEAQQNDWPLPDSYEGYAFLSYESQPLPTKHLSAAEVIQFRDDAWQTYFTNPKYLDLVEKKFGRAQRLNVEDMAKVPLHRKLLEVESPEICLAK
;
A
#
# COMPACT_ATOMS: atom_id res chain seq x y z
N ALA A 1 -3.64 13.67 5.32
CA ALA A 1 -3.38 13.27 3.93
C ALA A 1 -1.87 13.07 3.80
N CYS A 2 -1.44 12.03 3.08
CA CYS A 2 -0.04 11.79 2.77
C CYS A 2 0.33 12.60 1.51
N ASN A 3 1.55 13.11 1.41
CA ASN A 3 1.96 13.99 0.31
C ASN A 3 2.07 13.26 -1.04
N PHE A 4 2.37 11.96 -1.03
CA PHE A 4 2.45 11.12 -2.24
C PHE A 4 1.10 10.61 -2.75
N CYS A 5 0.02 10.78 -1.98
CA CYS A 5 -1.27 10.15 -2.25
C CYS A 5 -2.18 11.01 -3.12
N MET A 6 -2.85 10.38 -4.09
CA MET A 6 -3.78 11.02 -5.03
C MET A 6 -5.25 10.98 -4.58
N ILE A 7 -5.57 10.37 -3.44
CA ILE A 7 -6.95 10.13 -3.00
C ILE A 7 -7.81 11.42 -2.94
N ASN A 8 -7.17 12.55 -2.72
CA ASN A 8 -7.84 13.84 -2.63
C ASN A 8 -8.30 14.39 -3.99
N ILE A 9 -7.74 13.89 -5.11
CA ILE A 9 -8.03 14.42 -6.45
C ILE A 9 -9.47 14.10 -6.87
N VAL A 10 -9.90 12.87 -6.63
CA VAL A 10 -11.25 12.39 -7.01
C VAL A 10 -12.38 13.02 -6.22
N ASN A 11 -12.07 13.77 -5.17
CA ASN A 11 -13.05 14.43 -4.31
C ASN A 11 -13.06 15.96 -4.46
N ARG A 12 -12.46 16.49 -5.54
CA ARG A 12 -12.45 17.93 -5.83
C ARG A 12 -13.77 18.39 -6.42
N GLU A 13 -14.13 19.64 -6.10
CA GLU A 13 -15.07 20.42 -6.91
C GLU A 13 -14.33 20.98 -8.11
N ASP A 14 -14.97 21.00 -9.30
CA ASP A 14 -14.34 21.28 -10.61
C ASP A 14 -13.72 22.68 -10.78
N ASN A 15 -13.76 23.54 -9.77
CA ASN A 15 -13.25 24.90 -9.80
C ASN A 15 -12.03 25.16 -8.91
N ASP A 16 -11.43 24.15 -8.34
CA ASP A 16 -10.30 24.34 -7.41
C ASP A 16 -8.96 24.07 -8.12
N ASP A 17 -8.40 25.12 -8.75
CA ASP A 17 -7.10 25.07 -9.43
C ASP A 17 -5.93 24.87 -8.45
N GLN A 18 -6.17 25.00 -7.14
CA GLN A 18 -5.16 24.80 -6.13
C GLN A 18 -5.37 23.47 -5.39
N ILE A 19 -4.34 22.63 -5.39
CA ILE A 19 -4.29 21.41 -4.60
C ILE A 19 -4.13 21.79 -3.13
N ASN A 20 -5.23 22.11 -2.47
CA ASN A 20 -5.23 22.27 -1.03
C ASN A 20 -5.78 21.00 -0.39
N SER A 21 -4.88 20.14 0.11
CA SER A 21 -5.21 18.88 0.79
C SER A 21 -6.11 19.07 2.02
N SER A 22 -6.32 20.31 2.47
CA SER A 22 -7.18 20.62 3.61
C SER A 22 -8.67 20.64 3.27
N HIS A 23 -9.08 20.77 2.00
CA HIS A 23 -10.47 20.96 1.60
C HIS A 23 -11.21 19.67 1.21
N SER A 24 -10.51 18.55 0.95
CA SER A 24 -11.18 17.32 0.52
C SER A 24 -11.46 16.35 1.67
N ARG A 25 -12.11 16.80 2.73
CA ARG A 25 -12.52 15.92 3.84
C ARG A 25 -13.89 15.28 3.63
N ASN A 26 -14.55 15.54 2.53
CA ASN A 26 -15.89 15.03 2.24
C ASN A 26 -15.78 13.61 1.63
N MET A 27 -15.72 12.61 2.48
CA MET A 27 -15.92 11.23 2.03
C MET A 27 -17.38 11.05 1.60
N ARG A 28 -17.60 10.42 0.45
CA ARG A 28 -18.90 10.05 -0.05
C ARG A 28 -19.18 8.60 0.31
N PHE A 29 -20.35 8.33 0.87
CA PHE A 29 -20.74 7.00 1.28
C PHE A 29 -22.08 6.63 0.61
N TRP A 30 -22.17 5.40 0.16
CA TRP A 30 -23.44 4.75 -0.03
C TRP A 30 -23.98 4.32 1.35
N SER A 31 -25.30 4.15 1.50
CA SER A 31 -25.78 3.65 2.77
C SER A 31 -25.30 2.21 3.03
N PRO A 32 -25.05 1.83 4.29
CA PRO A 32 -24.70 0.43 4.64
C PRO A 32 -25.70 -0.59 4.08
N ASP A 33 -26.99 -0.29 4.12
CA ASP A 33 -28.05 -1.18 3.61
C ASP A 33 -27.97 -1.33 2.07
N PHE A 34 -27.65 -0.25 1.34
CA PHE A 34 -27.48 -0.34 -0.10
C PHE A 34 -26.30 -1.25 -0.45
N ILE A 35 -25.16 -1.03 0.17
CA ILE A 35 -23.94 -1.83 -0.10
C ILE A 35 -24.17 -3.29 0.34
N THR A 36 -24.86 -3.55 1.46
CA THR A 36 -25.22 -4.90 1.87
C THR A 36 -25.99 -5.63 0.77
N LYS A 37 -26.98 -4.96 0.16
CA LYS A 37 -27.78 -5.53 -0.95
C LYS A 37 -26.92 -5.80 -2.19
N GLU A 38 -25.93 -4.95 -2.48
CA GLU A 38 -25.01 -5.20 -3.60
C GLU A 38 -24.13 -6.43 -3.33
N PHE A 39 -23.66 -6.64 -2.09
CA PHE A 39 -22.93 -7.85 -1.71
C PHE A 39 -23.82 -9.11 -1.77
N GLU A 40 -25.09 -9.02 -1.37
CA GLU A 40 -26.07 -10.11 -1.55
C GLU A 40 -26.25 -10.48 -3.02
N LYS A 41 -26.39 -9.48 -3.91
CA LYS A 41 -26.49 -9.72 -5.36
C LYS A 41 -25.26 -10.43 -5.91
N LEU A 42 -24.05 -9.97 -5.55
CA LEU A 42 -22.81 -10.60 -6.00
C LEU A 42 -22.70 -12.05 -5.49
N SER A 43 -23.04 -12.28 -4.23
CA SER A 43 -23.08 -13.63 -3.65
C SER A 43 -24.07 -14.54 -4.38
N ASN A 44 -25.28 -14.04 -4.69
CA ASN A 44 -26.31 -14.78 -5.44
C ASN A 44 -25.89 -15.08 -6.89
N LEU A 45 -24.99 -14.29 -7.47
CA LEU A 45 -24.35 -14.55 -8.78
C LEU A 45 -23.21 -15.56 -8.69
N GLY A 46 -22.91 -16.11 -7.50
CA GLY A 46 -21.84 -17.09 -7.31
C GLY A 46 -20.46 -16.48 -7.07
N VAL A 47 -20.36 -15.18 -6.81
CA VAL A 47 -19.09 -14.55 -6.44
C VAL A 47 -18.72 -14.96 -5.02
N GLU A 48 -17.53 -15.56 -4.86
CA GLU A 48 -17.04 -16.01 -3.56
C GLU A 48 -15.97 -15.08 -2.97
N THR A 49 -15.26 -14.33 -3.82
CA THR A 49 -14.15 -13.48 -3.39
C THR A 49 -14.34 -12.06 -3.88
N LEU A 50 -14.21 -11.09 -2.98
CA LEU A 50 -14.33 -9.67 -3.26
C LEU A 50 -13.11 -8.88 -2.80
N ARG A 51 -12.69 -7.94 -3.63
CA ARG A 51 -11.80 -6.87 -3.25
C ARG A 51 -12.61 -5.60 -3.00
N ILE A 52 -12.56 -5.08 -1.78
CA ILE A 52 -13.09 -3.76 -1.47
C ILE A 52 -11.99 -2.75 -1.82
N SER A 53 -12.20 -1.98 -2.90
CA SER A 53 -11.19 -1.06 -3.43
C SER A 53 -11.19 0.33 -2.80
N ASP A 54 -12.04 0.55 -1.80
CA ASP A 54 -12.02 1.77 -0.98
C ASP A 54 -10.71 1.83 -0.18
N GLU A 55 -9.88 2.83 -0.45
CA GLU A 55 -8.52 2.93 0.12
C GLU A 55 -8.48 3.16 1.63
N MET A 56 -9.60 3.61 2.21
CA MET A 56 -9.74 3.92 3.62
C MET A 56 -11.04 3.35 4.21
N PHE A 57 -11.36 2.10 3.87
CA PHE A 57 -12.63 1.47 4.21
C PHE A 57 -12.96 1.53 5.70
N PHE A 58 -11.97 1.35 6.57
CA PHE A 58 -12.16 1.35 8.03
C PHE A 58 -11.96 2.71 8.71
N LEU A 59 -11.99 3.82 7.96
CA LEU A 59 -11.76 5.15 8.52
C LEU A 59 -12.94 5.65 9.37
N ASP A 60 -14.18 5.53 8.87
CA ASP A 60 -15.37 6.00 9.59
C ASP A 60 -16.18 4.83 10.17
N LYS A 61 -16.09 4.67 11.50
CA LYS A 61 -16.81 3.61 12.22
C LYS A 61 -18.35 3.71 12.07
N ARG A 62 -18.89 4.93 11.87
CA ARG A 62 -20.34 5.14 11.68
C ARG A 62 -20.83 4.54 10.38
N TYR A 63 -19.91 4.32 9.43
CA TYR A 63 -20.18 3.67 8.16
C TYR A 63 -19.88 2.16 8.20
N PHE A 64 -18.63 1.79 8.52
CA PHE A 64 -18.23 0.39 8.37
C PHE A 64 -18.85 -0.54 9.43
N GLU A 65 -19.06 -0.05 10.66
CA GLU A 65 -19.59 -0.89 11.74
C GLU A 65 -21.03 -1.38 11.45
N PRO A 66 -22.01 -0.55 11.04
CA PRO A 66 -23.32 -1.02 10.61
C PRO A 66 -23.25 -1.94 9.38
N LEU A 67 -22.41 -1.61 8.38
CA LEU A 67 -22.26 -2.44 7.19
C LEU A 67 -21.75 -3.85 7.54
N LEU A 68 -20.70 -3.95 8.36
CA LEU A 68 -20.16 -5.26 8.75
C LEU A 68 -21.12 -6.06 9.61
N ASN A 69 -21.89 -5.42 10.51
CA ASN A 69 -22.94 -6.09 11.26
C ASN A 69 -24.02 -6.64 10.31
N ASN A 70 -24.46 -5.87 9.33
CA ASN A 70 -25.40 -6.36 8.32
C ASN A 70 -24.85 -7.59 7.58
N LEU A 71 -23.56 -7.61 7.23
CA LEU A 71 -22.93 -8.77 6.57
C LEU A 71 -22.87 -9.99 7.49
N VAL A 72 -22.58 -9.78 8.78
CA VAL A 72 -22.63 -10.85 9.80
C VAL A 72 -24.03 -11.44 9.88
N ASP A 73 -25.08 -10.63 9.94
CA ASP A 73 -26.48 -11.06 10.04
C ASP A 73 -26.94 -11.82 8.79
N ARG A 74 -26.41 -11.46 7.62
CA ARG A 74 -26.72 -12.13 6.34
C ARG A 74 -25.96 -13.44 6.13
N GLN A 75 -24.85 -13.66 6.84
CA GLN A 75 -24.01 -14.85 6.70
C GLN A 75 -23.62 -15.16 5.25
N LEU A 76 -23.27 -14.12 4.48
CA LEU A 76 -22.88 -14.29 3.08
C LEU A 76 -21.57 -15.10 2.97
N PRO A 77 -21.46 -16.09 2.07
CA PRO A 77 -20.27 -16.91 1.90
C PRO A 77 -19.17 -16.17 1.12
N LEU A 78 -18.89 -14.92 1.50
CA LEU A 78 -17.91 -14.05 0.85
C LEU A 78 -16.60 -14.08 1.61
N ARG A 79 -15.51 -14.17 0.86
CA ARG A 79 -14.14 -13.94 1.35
C ARG A 79 -13.65 -12.61 0.80
N MET A 80 -13.34 -11.69 1.69
CA MET A 80 -13.05 -10.32 1.29
C MET A 80 -11.68 -9.84 1.77
N TRP A 81 -11.11 -8.90 1.03
CA TRP A 81 -9.99 -8.12 1.48
C TRP A 81 -10.27 -6.63 1.29
N ALA A 82 -9.77 -5.81 2.22
CA ALA A 82 -10.01 -4.39 2.25
C ALA A 82 -8.74 -3.62 2.61
N TYR A 83 -8.66 -2.38 2.12
CA TYR A 83 -7.54 -1.49 2.41
C TYR A 83 -7.75 -0.73 3.71
N SER A 84 -6.64 -0.54 4.42
CA SER A 84 -6.59 0.31 5.61
C SER A 84 -5.19 0.87 5.79
N ARG A 85 -5.09 2.00 6.48
CA ARG A 85 -3.81 2.40 7.06
C ARG A 85 -3.62 1.61 8.36
N ILE A 86 -2.38 1.27 8.66
CA ILE A 86 -2.08 0.47 9.86
C ILE A 86 -2.51 1.16 11.17
N ASP A 87 -2.50 2.49 11.22
CA ASP A 87 -2.93 3.27 12.39
C ASP A 87 -4.46 3.38 12.56
N THR A 88 -5.23 2.96 11.56
CA THR A 88 -6.71 2.97 11.63
C THR A 88 -7.28 1.61 12.03
N VAL A 89 -6.49 0.56 12.00
CA VAL A 89 -6.90 -0.76 12.52
C VAL A 89 -7.02 -0.69 14.03
N ARG A 90 -8.17 -1.13 14.55
CA ARG A 90 -8.47 -1.17 15.99
C ARG A 90 -8.75 -2.60 16.40
N THR A 91 -8.01 -3.12 17.36
CA THR A 91 -8.12 -4.49 17.89
C THR A 91 -9.55 -4.92 18.15
N LYS A 92 -10.36 -4.06 18.76
CA LYS A 92 -11.76 -4.34 19.10
C LYS A 92 -12.67 -4.67 17.92
N TYR A 93 -12.25 -4.37 16.67
CA TYR A 93 -13.03 -4.65 15.47
C TYR A 93 -12.55 -5.88 14.70
N LEU A 94 -11.40 -6.46 15.05
CA LEU A 94 -10.81 -7.57 14.27
C LEU A 94 -11.74 -8.79 14.23
N GLU A 95 -12.39 -9.11 15.34
CA GLU A 95 -13.39 -10.18 15.39
C GLU A 95 -14.61 -9.88 14.50
N LEU A 96 -15.07 -8.63 14.48
CA LEU A 96 -16.16 -8.21 13.59
C LEU A 96 -15.73 -8.30 12.12
N PHE A 97 -14.49 -7.91 11.78
CA PHE A 97 -13.95 -8.05 10.42
C PHE A 97 -14.02 -9.50 9.97
N LYS A 98 -13.46 -10.41 10.77
CA LYS A 98 -13.47 -11.84 10.49
C LYS A 98 -14.86 -12.41 10.28
N ARG A 99 -15.79 -12.12 11.21
CA ARG A 99 -17.18 -12.60 11.15
C ARG A 99 -17.93 -12.07 9.94
N ALA A 100 -17.62 -10.86 9.49
CA ALA A 100 -18.20 -10.26 8.28
C ALA A 100 -17.60 -10.79 6.96
N GLY A 101 -16.62 -11.69 7.03
CA GLY A 101 -15.96 -12.27 5.85
C GLY A 101 -14.72 -11.52 5.38
N ILE A 102 -14.24 -10.51 6.12
CA ILE A 102 -12.93 -9.89 5.83
C ILE A 102 -11.83 -10.85 6.30
N ASN A 103 -11.09 -11.42 5.35
CA ASN A 103 -10.03 -12.39 5.63
C ASN A 103 -8.63 -11.78 5.47
N TRP A 104 -8.52 -10.67 4.74
CA TRP A 104 -7.28 -9.99 4.44
C TRP A 104 -7.39 -8.49 4.69
N LEU A 105 -6.34 -7.92 5.28
CA LEU A 105 -6.16 -6.49 5.44
C LEU A 105 -4.95 -6.04 4.62
N ALA A 106 -5.18 -5.18 3.63
CA ALA A 106 -4.12 -4.54 2.89
C ALA A 106 -3.72 -3.23 3.59
N LEU A 107 -2.55 -3.23 4.22
CA LEU A 107 -2.12 -2.19 5.13
C LEU A 107 -1.02 -1.32 4.52
N GLY A 108 -1.21 0.01 4.52
CA GLY A 108 -0.13 0.95 4.28
C GLY A 108 0.81 0.99 5.50
N VAL A 109 2.02 0.48 5.32
CA VAL A 109 3.14 0.53 6.29
C VAL A 109 4.11 1.64 5.88
N GLU A 110 4.25 1.84 4.60
CA GLU A 110 5.03 2.82 3.85
C GLU A 110 6.54 2.66 4.10
N ALA A 111 7.09 3.08 5.25
CA ALA A 111 8.52 3.02 5.55
C ALA A 111 8.81 2.45 6.94
N GLY A 112 9.97 1.80 7.09
CA GLY A 112 10.48 1.29 8.37
C GLY A 112 11.00 2.40 9.27
N ASN A 113 11.61 3.43 8.69
CA ASN A 113 12.13 4.57 9.44
C ASN A 113 11.01 5.50 9.91
N GLN A 114 11.01 5.88 11.19
CA GLN A 114 9.94 6.70 11.77
C GLN A 114 10.00 8.15 11.28
N GLU A 115 11.18 8.70 11.03
CA GLU A 115 11.33 10.08 10.56
C GLU A 115 10.84 10.21 9.13
N VAL A 116 11.20 9.28 8.24
CA VAL A 116 10.67 9.21 6.88
C VAL A 116 9.15 9.12 6.90
N ARG A 117 8.55 8.30 7.77
CA ARG A 117 7.09 8.24 7.91
C ARG A 117 6.47 9.57 8.37
N ARG A 118 7.16 10.31 9.26
CA ARG A 118 6.68 11.62 9.75
C ARG A 118 6.61 12.67 8.65
N GLU A 119 7.56 12.66 7.72
CA GLU A 119 7.63 13.62 6.62
C GLU A 119 6.54 13.41 5.60
N VAL A 120 6.28 12.16 5.24
CA VAL A 120 5.33 11.82 4.16
C VAL A 120 3.89 11.69 4.63
N SER A 121 3.64 11.58 5.95
CA SER A 121 2.30 11.41 6.48
C SER A 121 1.98 12.32 7.65
N LYS A 122 0.77 12.90 7.65
CA LYS A 122 0.25 13.72 8.75
C LYS A 122 -0.64 12.87 9.68
N GLY A 123 -0.52 13.08 11.00
CA GLY A 123 -1.41 12.49 12.00
C GLY A 123 -0.77 11.39 12.84
N SER A 124 -1.60 10.49 13.39
CA SER A 124 -1.21 9.46 14.36
C SER A 124 -0.34 8.33 13.79
N PHE A 125 -0.22 8.24 12.48
CA PHE A 125 0.55 7.21 11.80
C PHE A 125 2.02 7.13 12.26
N LYS A 126 2.61 8.27 12.56
CA LYS A 126 4.00 8.39 13.03
C LYS A 126 4.31 7.65 14.33
N ASP A 127 3.31 7.49 15.21
CA ASP A 127 3.48 6.94 16.55
C ASP A 127 2.89 5.52 16.69
N THR A 128 2.39 4.93 15.60
CA THR A 128 1.78 3.60 15.60
C THR A 128 2.84 2.53 15.77
N ASN A 129 2.63 1.63 16.73
CA ASN A 129 3.42 0.42 16.88
C ASN A 129 3.01 -0.63 15.84
N ILE A 130 3.68 -0.60 14.69
CA ILE A 130 3.39 -1.47 13.53
C ILE A 130 3.48 -2.95 13.92
N ARG A 131 4.47 -3.34 14.73
CA ARG A 131 4.68 -4.72 15.16
C ARG A 131 3.52 -5.25 16.00
N GLU A 132 3.04 -4.42 16.90
CA GLU A 132 1.91 -4.74 17.76
C GLU A 132 0.62 -4.91 16.96
N VAL A 133 0.31 -3.98 16.07
CA VAL A 133 -0.87 -4.07 15.21
C VAL A 133 -0.83 -5.33 14.33
N ALA A 134 0.34 -5.63 13.73
CA ALA A 134 0.49 -6.84 12.92
C ALA A 134 0.32 -8.13 13.74
N ARG A 135 0.82 -8.15 15.00
CA ARG A 135 0.63 -9.26 15.93
C ARG A 135 -0.85 -9.48 16.24
N GLU A 136 -1.57 -8.42 16.62
CA GLU A 136 -2.99 -8.47 16.96
C GLU A 136 -3.86 -8.96 15.78
N ILE A 137 -3.56 -8.51 14.55
CA ILE A 137 -4.26 -8.97 13.35
C ILE A 137 -4.05 -10.48 13.15
N ARG A 138 -2.84 -10.98 13.34
CA ARG A 138 -2.54 -12.41 13.23
C ARG A 138 -3.21 -13.24 14.31
N GLU A 139 -3.24 -12.74 15.54
CA GLU A 139 -3.94 -13.39 16.66
C GLU A 139 -5.44 -13.51 16.41
N ALA A 140 -6.01 -12.56 15.65
CA ALA A 140 -7.40 -12.64 15.18
C ALA A 140 -7.58 -13.57 13.96
N ASP A 141 -6.52 -14.26 13.51
CA ASP A 141 -6.51 -15.13 12.34
C ASP A 141 -6.94 -14.42 11.04
N LEU A 142 -6.43 -13.20 10.85
CA LEU A 142 -6.54 -12.40 9.64
C LEU A 142 -5.18 -12.37 8.92
N ASN A 143 -5.21 -12.32 7.59
CA ASN A 143 -4.01 -12.21 6.78
C ASN A 143 -3.67 -10.76 6.46
N ILE A 144 -2.39 -10.48 6.28
CA ILE A 144 -1.90 -9.12 6.02
C ILE A 144 -1.25 -9.06 4.63
N ILE A 145 -1.63 -8.03 3.86
CA ILE A 145 -0.88 -7.55 2.71
C ILE A 145 -0.21 -6.26 3.15
N SER A 146 1.10 -6.26 3.31
CA SER A 146 1.84 -5.04 3.68
C SER A 146 2.29 -4.28 2.44
N ASN A 147 2.08 -2.96 2.44
CA ASN A 147 2.50 -2.08 1.36
C ASN A 147 3.65 -1.21 1.84
N TYR A 148 4.79 -1.27 1.14
CA TYR A 148 6.02 -0.52 1.41
C TYR A 148 6.36 0.36 0.22
N ILE A 149 6.95 1.52 0.50
CA ILE A 149 7.44 2.47 -0.50
C ILE A 149 8.91 2.75 -0.20
N TYR A 150 9.74 2.73 -1.23
CA TYR A 150 11.17 3.03 -1.21
C TYR A 150 11.47 4.28 -2.01
N GLY A 151 12.36 5.14 -1.53
CA GLY A 151 12.79 6.32 -2.24
C GLY A 151 11.91 7.54 -2.00
N PHE A 152 11.40 7.74 -0.79
CA PHE A 152 10.85 9.04 -0.39
C PHE A 152 11.94 10.12 -0.46
N PRO A 153 11.61 11.42 -0.63
CA PRO A 153 12.61 12.47 -0.82
C PRO A 153 13.76 12.49 0.18
N GLU A 154 13.49 12.14 1.45
CA GLU A 154 14.49 12.09 2.53
C GLU A 154 15.15 10.70 2.69
N ASP A 155 14.75 9.70 1.91
CA ASP A 155 15.32 8.37 2.04
C ASP A 155 16.81 8.34 1.67
N THR A 156 17.55 7.62 2.48
CA THR A 156 18.91 7.16 2.22
C THR A 156 18.89 5.64 1.99
N TYR A 157 20.00 5.08 1.55
CA TYR A 157 20.15 3.63 1.46
C TYR A 157 19.86 2.95 2.81
N GLU A 158 20.31 3.54 3.92
CA GLU A 158 20.10 3.02 5.26
C GLU A 158 18.62 3.04 5.67
N THR A 159 17.87 4.10 5.39
CA THR A 159 16.44 4.16 5.75
C THR A 159 15.59 3.23 4.90
N MET A 160 15.94 3.04 3.63
CA MET A 160 15.33 2.01 2.79
C MET A 160 15.65 0.61 3.29
N GLN A 161 16.90 0.36 3.78
CA GLN A 161 17.25 -0.92 4.40
C GLN A 161 16.43 -1.17 5.67
N GLN A 162 16.21 -0.17 6.51
CA GLN A 162 15.31 -0.30 7.68
C GLN A 162 13.87 -0.67 7.28
N THR A 163 13.42 -0.22 6.11
CA THR A 163 12.12 -0.60 5.56
C THR A 163 12.09 -2.07 5.15
N LEU A 164 13.13 -2.56 4.48
CA LEU A 164 13.28 -3.97 4.14
C LEU A 164 13.41 -4.85 5.39
N ASP A 165 14.20 -4.42 6.37
CA ASP A 165 14.39 -5.16 7.64
C ASP A 165 13.05 -5.31 8.38
N LEU A 166 12.25 -4.24 8.43
CA LEU A 166 10.91 -4.31 8.99
C LEU A 166 10.00 -5.26 8.20
N ALA A 167 10.07 -5.25 6.87
CA ALA A 167 9.28 -6.16 6.03
C ALA A 167 9.64 -7.63 6.30
N LEU A 168 10.93 -7.93 6.39
CA LEU A 168 11.45 -9.27 6.70
C LEU A 168 11.10 -9.72 8.14
N GLU A 169 11.13 -8.79 9.09
CA GLU A 169 10.73 -9.04 10.48
C GLU A 169 9.23 -9.33 10.58
N LEU A 170 8.41 -8.51 9.97
CA LEU A 170 6.96 -8.69 9.95
C LEU A 170 6.56 -9.97 9.21
N ASN A 171 7.26 -10.33 8.15
CA ASN A 171 7.05 -11.55 7.37
C ASN A 171 5.55 -11.81 7.11
N THR A 172 4.86 -10.85 6.49
CA THR A 172 3.41 -10.92 6.25
C THR A 172 3.09 -11.86 5.08
N GLU A 173 1.84 -12.28 5.00
CA GLU A 173 1.37 -13.28 4.02
C GLU A 173 1.56 -12.80 2.57
N MET A 174 1.56 -11.49 2.35
CA MET A 174 1.92 -10.86 1.08
C MET A 174 2.52 -9.48 1.33
N ALA A 175 3.43 -9.05 0.47
CA ALA A 175 4.01 -7.72 0.48
C ALA A 175 3.96 -7.09 -0.91
N ASN A 176 3.61 -5.81 -0.97
CA ASN A 176 3.81 -4.97 -2.14
C ASN A 176 4.95 -3.99 -1.85
N MET A 177 5.86 -3.86 -2.78
CA MET A 177 7.01 -2.97 -2.71
C MET A 177 6.99 -2.03 -3.90
N TYR A 178 6.86 -0.74 -3.62
CA TYR A 178 6.74 0.30 -4.64
C TYR A 178 7.93 1.23 -4.59
N PRO A 179 8.46 1.68 -5.74
CA PRO A 179 9.33 2.84 -5.76
C PRO A 179 8.46 4.10 -5.54
N CYS A 180 8.98 5.11 -4.88
CA CYS A 180 8.27 6.36 -4.69
C CYS A 180 8.11 7.08 -6.03
N GLN A 181 6.87 7.39 -6.37
CA GLN A 181 6.52 8.11 -7.57
C GLN A 181 5.78 9.40 -7.20
N ALA A 182 6.17 10.50 -7.81
CA ALA A 182 5.43 11.75 -7.73
C ALA A 182 4.23 11.69 -8.69
N LEU A 183 3.17 10.97 -8.30
CA LEU A 183 2.02 10.71 -9.17
C LEU A 183 1.29 11.99 -9.55
N PRO A 184 0.94 12.21 -10.85
CA PRO A 184 0.31 13.43 -11.32
C PRO A 184 -0.88 13.86 -10.48
N GLY A 185 -0.84 15.09 -9.97
CA GLY A 185 -1.86 15.69 -9.11
C GLY A 185 -1.69 15.43 -7.62
N SER A 186 -0.72 14.63 -7.18
CA SER A 186 -0.38 14.53 -5.76
C SER A 186 0.33 15.80 -5.26
N PRO A 187 0.30 16.10 -3.95
CA PRO A 187 1.13 17.19 -3.41
C PRO A 187 2.63 17.03 -3.74
N LEU A 188 3.15 15.81 -3.72
CA LEU A 188 4.53 15.52 -4.08
C LEU A 188 4.84 15.83 -5.56
N TYR A 189 3.87 15.60 -6.46
CA TYR A 189 4.00 15.97 -7.86
C TYR A 189 4.12 17.49 -8.06
N HIS A 190 3.32 18.28 -7.34
CA HIS A 190 3.41 19.72 -7.40
C HIS A 190 4.71 20.25 -6.80
N GLU A 191 5.16 19.63 -5.71
CA GLU A 191 6.47 19.94 -5.12
C GLU A 191 7.59 19.63 -6.12
N ALA A 192 7.54 18.51 -6.79
CA ALA A 192 8.50 18.14 -7.83
C ALA A 192 8.53 19.15 -8.98
N GLN A 193 7.34 19.59 -9.45
CA GLN A 193 7.25 20.63 -10.48
C GLN A 193 7.81 21.98 -10.03
N GLN A 194 7.58 22.40 -8.79
CA GLN A 194 8.06 23.67 -8.25
C GLN A 194 9.58 23.70 -8.05
N ASN A 195 10.19 22.53 -7.83
CA ASN A 195 11.61 22.41 -7.57
C ASN A 195 12.39 21.85 -8.79
N ASP A 196 11.74 21.75 -9.95
CA ASP A 196 12.33 21.18 -11.17
C ASP A 196 12.92 19.78 -10.98
N TRP A 197 12.30 18.97 -10.12
CA TRP A 197 12.71 17.59 -9.93
C TRP A 197 12.36 16.75 -11.16
N PRO A 198 13.18 15.75 -11.52
CA PRO A 198 12.93 14.96 -12.70
C PRO A 198 11.65 14.14 -12.57
N LEU A 199 10.74 14.30 -13.52
CA LEU A 199 9.49 13.59 -13.63
C LEU A 199 9.47 12.76 -14.92
N PRO A 200 8.72 11.65 -14.97
CA PRO A 200 8.54 10.90 -16.20
C PRO A 200 7.91 11.74 -17.32
N ASP A 201 8.41 11.60 -18.54
CA ASP A 201 7.89 12.28 -19.75
C ASP A 201 6.56 11.67 -20.23
N SER A 202 6.25 10.42 -19.81
CA SER A 202 5.06 9.70 -20.23
C SER A 202 4.40 8.95 -19.06
N TYR A 203 3.15 8.56 -19.22
CA TYR A 203 2.44 7.76 -18.19
C TYR A 203 3.06 6.40 -17.92
N GLU A 204 3.75 5.82 -18.88
CA GLU A 204 4.46 4.54 -18.70
C GLU A 204 5.57 4.65 -17.65
N GLY A 205 6.20 5.83 -17.53
CA GLY A 205 7.20 6.09 -16.51
C GLY A 205 6.66 6.09 -15.08
N TYR A 206 5.33 6.29 -14.90
CA TYR A 206 4.66 6.19 -13.59
C TYR A 206 4.20 4.77 -13.25
N ALA A 207 4.33 3.81 -14.16
CA ALA A 207 3.94 2.44 -13.90
C ALA A 207 5.06 1.70 -13.16
N PHE A 208 4.82 1.29 -11.93
CA PHE A 208 5.82 0.71 -11.02
C PHE A 208 6.58 -0.50 -11.57
N LEU A 209 5.96 -1.28 -12.44
CA LEU A 209 6.54 -2.52 -12.99
C LEU A 209 6.93 -2.40 -14.47
N SER A 210 6.74 -1.24 -15.11
CA SER A 210 7.11 -1.07 -16.51
C SER A 210 8.63 -0.99 -16.70
N TYR A 211 9.07 -1.28 -17.92
CA TYR A 211 10.44 -1.04 -18.35
C TYR A 211 10.84 0.44 -18.22
N GLU A 212 9.91 1.35 -18.53
CA GLU A 212 10.08 2.81 -18.47
C GLU A 212 9.95 3.41 -17.07
N SER A 213 9.70 2.58 -16.04
CA SER A 213 9.45 3.08 -14.67
C SER A 213 10.57 4.00 -14.21
N GLN A 214 10.20 5.23 -13.87
CA GLN A 214 11.13 6.28 -13.44
C GLN A 214 10.65 6.83 -12.09
N PRO A 215 11.15 6.28 -10.98
CA PRO A 215 10.83 6.82 -9.66
C PRO A 215 11.45 8.21 -9.47
N LEU A 216 10.97 8.92 -8.46
CA LEU A 216 11.62 10.14 -8.03
C LEU A 216 13.00 9.79 -7.44
N PRO A 217 14.07 10.53 -7.75
CA PRO A 217 15.30 10.43 -6.98
C PRO A 217 15.06 10.95 -5.56
N THR A 218 15.95 10.63 -4.62
CA THR A 218 15.94 11.22 -3.28
C THR A 218 16.99 12.36 -3.20
N LYS A 219 17.10 13.01 -2.06
CA LYS A 219 18.19 13.95 -1.78
C LYS A 219 19.58 13.29 -1.73
N HIS A 220 19.61 11.96 -1.67
CA HIS A 220 20.82 11.18 -1.41
C HIS A 220 21.09 10.12 -2.48
N LEU A 221 20.06 9.72 -3.25
CA LEU A 221 20.13 8.61 -4.19
C LEU A 221 19.49 9.00 -5.51
N SER A 222 20.06 8.52 -6.60
CA SER A 222 19.49 8.63 -7.93
C SER A 222 18.22 7.75 -8.09
N ALA A 223 17.41 8.05 -9.10
CA ALA A 223 16.26 7.23 -9.46
C ALA A 223 16.65 5.78 -9.79
N ALA A 224 17.83 5.58 -10.40
CA ALA A 224 18.37 4.26 -10.71
C ALA A 224 18.70 3.47 -9.44
N GLU A 225 19.33 4.08 -8.44
CA GLU A 225 19.62 3.44 -7.15
C GLU A 225 18.33 3.10 -6.39
N VAL A 226 17.33 3.97 -6.41
CA VAL A 226 16.03 3.72 -5.78
C VAL A 226 15.34 2.51 -6.41
N ILE A 227 15.26 2.45 -7.75
CA ILE A 227 14.56 1.34 -8.42
C ILE A 227 15.33 0.03 -8.28
N GLN A 228 16.68 0.07 -8.32
CA GLN A 228 17.51 -1.10 -8.07
C GLN A 228 17.27 -1.64 -6.67
N PHE A 229 17.35 -0.78 -5.65
CA PHE A 229 17.10 -1.17 -4.27
C PHE A 229 15.72 -1.81 -4.10
N ARG A 230 14.69 -1.19 -4.68
CA ARG A 230 13.31 -1.74 -4.62
C ARG A 230 13.22 -3.12 -5.24
N ASP A 231 13.86 -3.34 -6.39
CA ASP A 231 13.81 -4.63 -7.08
C ASP A 231 14.59 -5.70 -6.30
N ASP A 232 15.74 -5.35 -5.72
CA ASP A 232 16.53 -6.22 -4.83
C ASP A 232 15.80 -6.54 -3.52
N ALA A 233 15.11 -5.55 -2.93
CA ALA A 233 14.30 -5.73 -1.73
C ALA A 233 13.14 -6.71 -1.97
N TRP A 234 12.45 -6.57 -3.12
CA TRP A 234 11.40 -7.48 -3.54
C TRP A 234 11.94 -8.90 -3.69
N GLN A 235 13.05 -9.06 -4.39
CA GLN A 235 13.71 -10.35 -4.59
C GLN A 235 14.09 -10.97 -3.25
N THR A 236 14.72 -10.18 -2.36
CA THR A 236 15.14 -10.63 -1.02
C THR A 236 13.94 -11.10 -0.19
N TYR A 237 12.83 -10.42 -0.25
CA TYR A 237 11.62 -10.78 0.50
C TYR A 237 11.01 -12.09 -0.03
N PHE A 238 10.75 -12.17 -1.34
CA PHE A 238 10.00 -13.29 -1.93
C PHE A 238 10.83 -14.57 -2.08
N THR A 239 12.15 -14.50 -1.99
CA THR A 239 13.05 -15.68 -1.91
C THR A 239 13.46 -16.04 -0.48
N ASN A 240 13.01 -15.28 0.53
CA ASN A 240 13.36 -15.55 1.92
C ASN A 240 12.77 -16.88 2.38
N PRO A 241 13.58 -17.82 2.91
CA PRO A 241 13.10 -19.12 3.37
C PRO A 241 11.96 -19.03 4.40
N LYS A 242 12.02 -18.05 5.34
CA LYS A 242 10.95 -17.85 6.33
C LYS A 242 9.62 -17.45 5.70
N TYR A 243 9.68 -16.65 4.64
CA TYR A 243 8.49 -16.27 3.89
C TYR A 243 7.92 -17.47 3.11
N LEU A 244 8.76 -18.20 2.39
CA LEU A 244 8.35 -19.37 1.64
C LEU A 244 7.75 -20.46 2.55
N ASP A 245 8.29 -20.65 3.72
CA ASP A 245 7.77 -21.59 4.73
C ASP A 245 6.41 -21.12 5.29
N LEU A 246 6.24 -19.81 5.52
CA LEU A 246 4.94 -19.23 5.88
C LEU A 246 3.87 -19.49 4.81
N VAL A 247 4.23 -19.23 3.54
CA VAL A 247 3.32 -19.45 2.40
C VAL A 247 2.93 -20.92 2.28
N GLU A 248 3.91 -21.83 2.36
CA GLU A 248 3.63 -23.27 2.27
C GLU A 248 2.74 -23.73 3.42
N LYS A 249 3.01 -23.29 4.64
CA LYS A 249 2.24 -23.65 5.84
C LYS A 249 0.80 -23.16 5.76
N LYS A 250 0.55 -21.94 5.26
CA LYS A 250 -0.78 -21.33 5.23
C LYS A 250 -1.59 -21.68 3.98
N PHE A 251 -0.95 -21.76 2.83
CA PHE A 251 -1.60 -21.82 1.53
C PHE A 251 -1.23 -23.07 0.71
N GLY A 252 -0.32 -23.89 1.25
CA GLY A 252 0.09 -25.14 0.62
C GLY A 252 1.25 -24.99 -0.36
N ARG A 253 1.83 -26.16 -0.70
CA ARG A 253 3.03 -26.26 -1.56
C ARG A 253 2.84 -25.64 -2.94
N ALA A 254 1.65 -25.75 -3.53
CA ALA A 254 1.39 -25.19 -4.85
C ALA A 254 1.58 -23.67 -4.86
N GLN A 255 1.13 -22.98 -3.80
CA GLN A 255 1.31 -21.54 -3.68
C GLN A 255 2.78 -21.14 -3.45
N ARG A 256 3.53 -21.94 -2.67
CA ARG A 256 4.99 -21.74 -2.54
C ARG A 256 5.69 -21.81 -3.89
N LEU A 257 5.40 -22.85 -4.70
CA LEU A 257 5.98 -22.99 -6.03
C LEU A 257 5.62 -21.81 -6.95
N ASN A 258 4.38 -21.31 -6.89
CA ASN A 258 3.98 -20.11 -7.64
C ASN A 258 4.82 -18.88 -7.26
N VAL A 259 5.11 -18.70 -5.97
CA VAL A 259 5.97 -17.60 -5.49
C VAL A 259 7.40 -17.78 -5.98
N GLU A 260 7.95 -18.99 -5.87
CA GLU A 260 9.31 -19.30 -6.35
C GLU A 260 9.44 -19.09 -7.87
N ASP A 261 8.40 -19.42 -8.65
CA ASP A 261 8.38 -19.18 -10.09
C ASP A 261 8.23 -17.69 -10.43
N MET A 262 7.41 -16.95 -9.69
CA MET A 262 7.28 -15.50 -9.81
C MET A 262 8.63 -14.82 -9.55
N ALA A 263 9.37 -15.26 -8.54
CA ALA A 263 10.66 -14.70 -8.17
C ALA A 263 11.78 -14.95 -9.21
N LYS A 264 11.58 -15.87 -10.15
CA LYS A 264 12.53 -16.13 -11.24
C LYS A 264 12.38 -15.17 -12.42
N VAL A 265 11.27 -14.41 -12.48
CA VAL A 265 11.00 -13.50 -13.60
C VAL A 265 11.78 -12.20 -13.40
N PRO A 266 12.74 -11.87 -14.26
CA PRO A 266 13.51 -10.65 -14.15
C PRO A 266 12.66 -9.44 -14.53
N LEU A 267 12.86 -8.34 -13.84
CA LEU A 267 12.35 -7.02 -14.25
C LEU A 267 13.47 -6.27 -14.99
N HIS A 268 13.24 -5.96 -16.25
CA HIS A 268 14.13 -5.11 -17.03
C HIS A 268 13.75 -3.64 -16.81
N ARG A 269 14.76 -2.79 -16.59
CA ARG A 269 14.61 -1.36 -16.28
C ARG A 269 15.47 -0.52 -17.18
N LYS A 270 14.86 0.36 -17.94
CA LYS A 270 15.58 1.30 -18.81
C LYS A 270 16.62 2.11 -18.04
N LEU A 271 16.27 2.57 -16.84
CA LEU A 271 17.17 3.32 -15.97
C LEU A 271 18.45 2.57 -15.58
N LEU A 272 18.44 1.23 -15.57
CA LEU A 272 19.57 0.40 -15.20
C LEU A 272 20.41 -0.02 -16.43
N GLU A 273 19.87 0.14 -17.64
CA GLU A 273 20.54 -0.20 -18.89
C GLU A 273 21.31 1.00 -19.49
N VAL A 274 20.93 2.22 -19.10
CA VAL A 274 21.59 3.46 -19.50
C VAL A 274 22.48 3.91 -18.35
N GLU A 275 23.75 4.23 -18.59
CA GLU A 275 24.59 4.94 -17.62
C GLU A 275 23.96 6.31 -17.32
N SER A 276 23.15 6.36 -16.27
CA SER A 276 22.47 7.58 -15.88
C SER A 276 23.43 8.46 -15.08
N PRO A 277 23.52 9.77 -15.36
CA PRO A 277 24.24 10.69 -14.47
C PRO A 277 23.59 10.65 -13.08
N GLU A 278 24.42 10.70 -12.04
CA GLU A 278 23.94 10.79 -10.64
C GLU A 278 23.16 12.09 -10.44
N ILE A 279 21.84 12.01 -10.50
CA ILE A 279 20.95 13.15 -10.22
C ILE A 279 20.22 12.85 -8.91
N CYS A 280 20.61 13.59 -7.86
CA CYS A 280 19.89 13.63 -6.58
C CYS A 280 19.05 14.91 -6.49
N LEU A 281 18.05 14.93 -5.61
CA LEU A 281 17.28 16.15 -5.33
C LEU A 281 18.19 17.22 -4.73
N ALA A 282 18.03 18.46 -5.15
CA ALA A 282 18.72 19.59 -4.51
C ALA A 282 18.27 19.69 -3.04
N LYS A 283 19.25 20.00 -2.16
CA LYS A 283 18.99 20.15 -0.71
C LYS A 283 18.15 21.36 -0.40
#